data_eb82c88b74cdac53b04efeec1af9356f
#
_entry.id   eb82c88b74cdac53b04efeec1af9356f
#
_cell.length_a   1.000
_cell.length_b   1.000
_cell.length_c   1.000
_cell.angle_alpha   90.00
_cell.angle_beta   90.00
_cell.angle_gamma   90.00
#
_symmetry.space_group_name_H-M   'P 1'
#
loop_
_entity.id
_entity.type
_entity.pdbx_description
1 polymer ?
#
loop_
_entity_poly.entity_id
_entity_poly.type
_entity_poly.pdbx_seq_one_letter_code
_entity_poly.pdbx_strand_id
1 'polypeptide(L)'
;RFGESFWGFLPRTVLGSLRSAWHLEKTRLNRQGRSPWTLRNDVLNAWAMSVVLFAALGLAFGPGILAYLFLQAVFGFCLLEVVNYIEHYGLLRQRTASGRYERCAPRHSWNSDNVTSNVLLYHLQRHSDHHANPTRRYQALRHFEGIPEMPTGYAGMIVLAYFPPLWRRIMDRRVLAHYGDDIALVNIHPAKRSAVLTRHGAAA
;
A
#
# COMPACT_ATOMS: atom_id res chain seq x y z
N ARG A 1 -6.33 2.60 6.26
CA ARG A 1 -7.28 3.44 6.99
C ARG A 1 -7.21 3.15 8.48
N PHE A 2 -7.42 4.15 9.31
CA PHE A 2 -7.50 4.00 10.76
C PHE A 2 -8.65 3.07 11.16
N GLY A 3 -8.39 2.12 12.06
CA GLY A 3 -9.37 1.11 12.47
C GLY A 3 -9.62 -0.03 11.48
N GLU A 4 -9.00 -0.02 10.29
CA GLU A 4 -9.04 -1.13 9.33
C GLU A 4 -7.99 -2.18 9.70
N SER A 5 -8.33 -3.47 9.61
CA SER A 5 -7.34 -4.55 9.74
C SER A 5 -6.67 -4.84 8.41
N PHE A 6 -5.49 -5.46 8.42
CA PHE A 6 -4.86 -5.95 7.20
C PHE A 6 -5.79 -6.91 6.42
N TRP A 7 -6.50 -7.78 7.12
CA TRP A 7 -7.43 -8.73 6.51
C TRP A 7 -8.63 -8.07 5.80
N GLY A 8 -9.06 -6.90 6.26
CA GLY A 8 -10.07 -6.09 5.57
C GLY A 8 -9.49 -5.24 4.44
N PHE A 9 -8.24 -4.79 4.62
CA PHE A 9 -7.50 -4.01 3.63
C PHE A 9 -7.18 -4.85 2.39
N LEU A 10 -6.66 -6.07 2.55
CA LEU A 10 -6.17 -6.93 1.48
C LEU A 10 -7.16 -7.13 0.31
N PRO A 11 -8.39 -7.64 0.51
CA PRO A 11 -9.33 -7.81 -0.60
C PRO A 11 -9.75 -6.48 -1.23
N ARG A 12 -9.87 -5.43 -0.42
CA ARG A 12 -10.23 -4.09 -0.91
C ARG A 12 -9.16 -3.50 -1.82
N THR A 13 -7.88 -3.63 -1.43
CA THR A 13 -6.77 -3.07 -2.19
C THR A 13 -6.52 -3.85 -3.47
N VAL A 14 -6.51 -5.19 -3.42
CA VAL A 14 -6.31 -6.04 -4.60
C VAL A 14 -7.39 -5.77 -5.65
N LEU A 15 -8.67 -5.80 -5.25
CA LEU A 15 -9.78 -5.53 -6.18
C LEU A 15 -9.78 -4.07 -6.65
N GLY A 16 -9.43 -3.13 -5.77
CA GLY A 16 -9.34 -1.71 -6.09
C GLY A 16 -8.23 -1.42 -7.10
N SER A 17 -7.05 -1.98 -6.91
CA SER A 17 -5.90 -1.85 -7.81
C SER A 17 -6.19 -2.43 -9.18
N LEU A 18 -6.80 -3.62 -9.23
CA LEU A 18 -7.21 -4.26 -10.48
C LEU A 18 -8.21 -3.40 -11.27
N ARG A 19 -9.25 -2.90 -10.59
CA ARG A 19 -10.25 -2.00 -11.21
C ARG A 19 -9.62 -0.70 -11.69
N SER A 20 -8.71 -0.13 -10.89
CA SER A 20 -8.02 1.11 -11.23
C SER A 20 -7.10 0.92 -12.44
N ALA A 21 -6.29 -0.15 -12.46
CA ALA A 21 -5.42 -0.47 -13.59
C ALA A 21 -6.22 -0.64 -14.89
N TRP A 22 -7.30 -1.41 -14.83
CA TRP A 22 -8.19 -1.57 -15.98
C TRP A 22 -8.83 -0.26 -16.46
N HIS A 23 -9.29 0.58 -15.53
CA HIS A 23 -9.91 1.86 -15.85
C HIS A 23 -8.90 2.82 -16.50
N LEU A 24 -7.70 2.93 -15.96
CA LEU A 24 -6.64 3.77 -16.51
C LEU A 24 -6.26 3.34 -17.91
N GLU A 25 -6.09 2.05 -18.13
CA GLU A 25 -5.72 1.49 -19.41
C GLU A 25 -6.84 1.65 -20.46
N LYS A 26 -8.09 1.38 -20.08
CA LYS A 26 -9.25 1.64 -20.90
C LYS A 26 -9.32 3.12 -21.32
N THR A 27 -9.08 4.03 -20.36
CA THR A 27 -9.10 5.48 -20.64
C THR A 27 -7.97 5.88 -21.58
N ARG A 28 -6.77 5.31 -21.41
CA ARG A 28 -5.62 5.54 -22.29
C ARG A 28 -5.91 5.14 -23.72
N LEU A 29 -6.43 3.92 -23.92
CA LEU A 29 -6.74 3.38 -25.24
C LEU A 29 -7.89 4.12 -25.91
N ASN A 30 -8.96 4.44 -25.18
CA ASN A 30 -10.10 5.21 -25.70
C ASN A 30 -9.67 6.60 -26.20
N ARG A 31 -8.74 7.28 -25.50
CA ARG A 31 -8.18 8.57 -25.98
C ARG A 31 -7.43 8.43 -27.29
N GLN A 32 -6.96 7.24 -27.64
CA GLN A 32 -6.30 6.92 -28.89
C GLN A 32 -7.26 6.37 -29.98
N GLY A 33 -8.58 6.41 -29.72
CA GLY A 33 -9.60 5.85 -30.61
C GLY A 33 -9.57 4.32 -30.72
N ARG A 34 -9.03 3.62 -29.70
CA ARG A 34 -8.82 2.16 -29.73
C ARG A 34 -9.67 1.44 -28.70
N SER A 35 -10.08 0.22 -29.03
CA SER A 35 -10.75 -0.68 -28.09
C SER A 35 -9.81 -1.09 -26.96
N PRO A 36 -10.31 -1.24 -25.71
CA PRO A 36 -9.52 -1.81 -24.63
C PRO A 36 -9.19 -3.31 -24.80
N TRP A 37 -9.90 -3.99 -25.69
CA TRP A 37 -9.69 -5.42 -26.00
C TRP A 37 -8.72 -5.60 -27.18
N THR A 38 -7.47 -5.17 -27.00
CA THR A 38 -6.42 -5.25 -28.03
C THR A 38 -5.09 -5.69 -27.40
N LEU A 39 -4.19 -6.21 -28.22
CA LEU A 39 -2.81 -6.55 -27.82
C LEU A 39 -1.97 -5.33 -27.39
N ARG A 40 -2.54 -4.12 -27.47
CA ARG A 40 -1.89 -2.89 -26.95
C ARG A 40 -2.33 -2.54 -25.53
N ASN A 41 -3.18 -3.37 -24.93
CA ASN A 41 -3.59 -3.25 -23.55
C ASN A 41 -2.54 -3.90 -22.65
N ASP A 42 -1.83 -3.09 -21.85
CA ASP A 42 -0.73 -3.54 -21.00
C ASP A 42 -1.22 -4.47 -19.88
N VAL A 43 -2.45 -4.30 -19.40
CA VAL A 43 -3.05 -5.21 -18.39
C VAL A 43 -3.29 -6.60 -18.99
N LEU A 44 -3.85 -6.66 -20.20
CA LEU A 44 -4.07 -7.94 -20.90
C LEU A 44 -2.74 -8.63 -21.24
N ASN A 45 -1.73 -7.86 -21.67
CA ASN A 45 -0.41 -8.39 -21.97
C ASN A 45 0.26 -8.96 -20.72
N ALA A 46 0.19 -8.26 -19.57
CA ALA A 46 0.73 -8.75 -18.31
C ALA A 46 0.08 -10.08 -17.89
N TRP A 47 -1.25 -10.19 -18.04
CA TRP A 47 -1.96 -11.44 -17.75
C TRP A 47 -1.60 -12.55 -18.72
N ALA A 48 -1.55 -12.25 -20.03
CA ALA A 48 -1.14 -13.22 -21.04
C ALA A 48 0.28 -13.73 -20.80
N MET A 49 1.23 -12.85 -20.46
CA MET A 49 2.60 -13.24 -20.11
C MET A 49 2.64 -14.16 -18.90
N SER A 50 1.85 -13.90 -17.87
CA SER A 50 1.74 -14.76 -16.68
C SER A 50 1.19 -16.14 -17.04
N VAL A 51 0.13 -16.17 -17.86
CA VAL A 51 -0.46 -17.45 -18.33
C VAL A 51 0.54 -18.24 -19.17
N VAL A 52 1.23 -17.59 -20.11
CA VAL A 52 2.26 -18.24 -20.96
C VAL A 52 3.40 -18.79 -20.10
N LEU A 53 3.89 -18.00 -19.12
CA LEU A 53 4.95 -18.44 -18.21
C LEU A 53 4.53 -19.68 -17.40
N PHE A 54 3.33 -19.63 -16.79
CA PHE A 54 2.82 -20.73 -15.97
C PHE A 54 2.58 -21.99 -16.83
N ALA A 55 2.04 -21.82 -18.04
CA ALA A 55 1.87 -22.93 -18.98
C ALA A 55 3.22 -23.54 -19.39
N ALA A 56 4.21 -22.72 -19.72
CA ALA A 56 5.55 -23.20 -20.09
C ALA A 56 6.21 -23.96 -18.94
N LEU A 57 6.13 -23.45 -17.71
CA LEU A 57 6.66 -24.14 -16.53
C LEU A 57 5.90 -25.44 -16.24
N GLY A 58 4.57 -25.44 -16.38
CA GLY A 58 3.74 -26.63 -16.22
C GLY A 58 4.06 -27.71 -17.26
N LEU A 59 4.34 -27.34 -18.51
CA LEU A 59 4.78 -28.26 -19.55
C LEU A 59 6.20 -28.80 -19.30
N ALA A 60 7.11 -27.96 -18.82
CA ALA A 60 8.51 -28.35 -18.59
C ALA A 60 8.70 -29.22 -17.34
N PHE A 61 7.97 -28.96 -16.27
CA PHE A 61 8.15 -29.56 -14.93
C PHE A 61 6.96 -30.43 -14.48
N GLY A 62 5.92 -30.52 -15.30
CA GLY A 62 4.69 -31.23 -14.97
C GLY A 62 3.68 -30.36 -14.24
N PRO A 63 2.38 -30.74 -14.23
CA PRO A 63 1.29 -29.92 -13.72
C PRO A 63 1.36 -29.63 -12.20
N GLY A 64 2.08 -30.44 -11.43
CA GLY A 64 2.27 -30.27 -10.00
C GLY A 64 2.95 -28.94 -9.64
N ILE A 65 3.80 -28.38 -10.53
CA ILE A 65 4.46 -27.08 -10.31
C ILE A 65 3.45 -25.92 -10.22
N LEU A 66 2.29 -26.05 -10.87
CA LEU A 66 1.28 -24.97 -10.92
C LEU A 66 0.73 -24.62 -9.53
N ALA A 67 0.56 -25.63 -8.66
CA ALA A 67 0.14 -25.39 -7.28
C ALA A 67 1.18 -24.55 -6.50
N TYR A 68 2.46 -24.88 -6.66
CA TYR A 68 3.56 -24.13 -6.07
C TYR A 68 3.59 -22.68 -6.59
N LEU A 69 3.53 -22.50 -7.91
CA LEU A 69 3.54 -21.17 -8.54
C LEU A 69 2.36 -20.32 -8.10
N PHE A 70 1.18 -20.93 -7.99
CA PHE A 70 0.00 -20.23 -7.48
C PHE A 70 0.19 -19.76 -6.03
N LEU A 71 0.65 -20.66 -5.15
CA LEU A 71 0.92 -20.31 -3.75
C LEU A 71 1.98 -19.23 -3.63
N GLN A 72 3.05 -19.33 -4.43
CA GLN A 72 4.09 -18.30 -4.47
C GLN A 72 3.54 -16.94 -4.93
N ALA A 73 2.71 -16.91 -5.97
CA ALA A 73 2.09 -15.69 -6.46
C ALA A 73 1.17 -15.07 -5.39
N VAL A 74 0.35 -15.88 -4.72
CA VAL A 74 -0.51 -15.45 -3.62
C VAL A 74 0.32 -14.87 -2.47
N PHE A 75 1.37 -15.58 -2.06
CA PHE A 75 2.27 -15.11 -1.01
C PHE A 75 2.96 -13.79 -1.41
N GLY A 76 3.45 -13.69 -2.64
CA GLY A 76 4.13 -12.50 -3.15
C GLY A 76 3.23 -11.26 -3.13
N PHE A 77 2.01 -11.34 -3.64
CA PHE A 77 1.13 -10.18 -3.59
C PHE A 77 0.62 -9.87 -2.18
N CYS A 78 0.39 -10.86 -1.33
CA CYS A 78 0.06 -10.63 0.07
C CYS A 78 1.21 -9.91 0.81
N LEU A 79 2.46 -10.29 0.54
CA LEU A 79 3.62 -9.62 1.10
C LEU A 79 3.72 -8.16 0.61
N LEU A 80 3.50 -7.91 -0.67
CA LEU A 80 3.47 -6.54 -1.22
C LEU A 80 2.37 -5.71 -0.55
N GLU A 81 1.18 -6.27 -0.39
CA GLU A 81 0.05 -5.53 0.18
C GLU A 81 0.18 -5.31 1.70
N VAL A 82 0.83 -6.20 2.45
CA VAL A 82 1.09 -5.94 3.86
C VAL A 82 2.12 -4.81 4.04
N VAL A 83 3.10 -4.71 3.15
CA VAL A 83 4.03 -3.58 3.11
C VAL A 83 3.28 -2.29 2.82
N ASN A 84 2.45 -2.26 1.77
CA ASN A 84 1.58 -1.12 1.46
C ASN A 84 0.66 -0.73 2.64
N TYR A 85 0.12 -1.70 3.36
CA TYR A 85 -0.71 -1.44 4.55
C TYR A 85 0.08 -0.78 5.68
N ILE A 86 1.26 -1.30 6.03
CA ILE A 86 2.07 -0.76 7.13
C ILE A 86 2.59 0.65 6.84
N GLU A 87 2.93 0.92 5.58
CA GLU A 87 3.47 2.22 5.14
C GLU A 87 2.44 3.36 5.14
N HIS A 88 1.14 3.04 4.99
CA HIS A 88 0.10 4.07 4.79
C HIS A 88 -1.02 4.04 5.83
N TYR A 89 -0.91 3.24 6.88
CA TYR A 89 -1.96 3.10 7.88
C TYR A 89 -2.32 4.42 8.55
N GLY A 90 -3.60 4.83 8.46
CA GLY A 90 -4.15 6.00 9.14
C GLY A 90 -3.75 7.36 8.55
N LEU A 91 -2.73 7.43 7.71
CA LEU A 91 -2.24 8.70 7.14
C LEU A 91 -3.11 9.17 5.97
N LEU A 92 -3.32 10.47 5.87
CA LEU A 92 -4.19 11.10 4.87
C LEU A 92 -3.54 12.36 4.28
N ARG A 93 -3.52 12.42 2.96
CA ARG A 93 -3.26 13.68 2.25
C ARG A 93 -4.49 14.57 2.35
N GLN A 94 -4.31 15.76 2.90
CA GLN A 94 -5.41 16.69 3.09
C GLN A 94 -5.85 17.34 1.77
N ARG A 95 -7.09 17.81 1.71
CA ARG A 95 -7.56 18.62 0.59
C ARG A 95 -7.22 20.08 0.80
N THR A 96 -6.66 20.68 -0.23
CA THR A 96 -6.40 22.14 -0.27
C THR A 96 -7.71 22.92 -0.47
N ALA A 97 -7.68 24.22 -0.26
CA ALA A 97 -8.82 25.12 -0.52
C ALA A 97 -9.33 25.02 -1.98
N SER A 98 -8.47 24.64 -2.93
CA SER A 98 -8.85 24.40 -4.32
C SER A 98 -9.55 23.05 -4.56
N GLY A 99 -9.80 22.25 -3.51
CA GLY A 99 -10.43 20.93 -3.60
C GLY A 99 -9.50 19.81 -4.08
N ARG A 100 -8.25 20.10 -4.46
CA ARG A 100 -7.26 19.10 -4.83
C ARG A 100 -6.57 18.53 -3.60
N TYR A 101 -6.04 17.32 -3.71
CA TYR A 101 -5.15 16.80 -2.67
C TYR A 101 -3.80 17.52 -2.69
N GLU A 102 -3.25 17.79 -1.51
CA GLU A 102 -1.88 18.31 -1.36
C GLU A 102 -0.85 17.36 -2.02
N ARG A 103 0.33 17.90 -2.39
CA ARG A 103 1.41 17.07 -2.90
C ARG A 103 1.81 16.01 -1.87
N CYS A 104 2.21 14.84 -2.36
CA CYS A 104 2.81 13.85 -1.49
C CYS A 104 4.05 14.43 -0.83
N ALA A 105 4.12 14.35 0.49
CA ALA A 105 5.20 14.86 1.32
C ALA A 105 5.63 13.77 2.31
N PRO A 106 6.83 13.86 2.89
CA PRO A 106 7.35 12.84 3.81
C PRO A 106 6.41 12.47 4.97
N ARG A 107 5.57 13.38 5.45
CA ARG A 107 4.59 13.15 6.52
C ARG A 107 3.44 12.19 6.15
N HIS A 108 3.32 11.76 4.90
CA HIS A 108 2.21 10.93 4.43
C HIS A 108 2.53 9.44 4.38
N SER A 109 3.71 9.04 4.85
CA SER A 109 4.11 7.63 4.89
C SER A 109 4.86 7.31 6.18
N TRP A 110 4.66 6.11 6.69
CA TRP A 110 5.44 5.56 7.80
C TRP A 110 6.82 5.14 7.32
N ASN A 111 7.84 5.43 8.11
CA ASN A 111 9.23 5.13 7.80
C ASN A 111 9.88 4.30 8.90
N SER A 112 11.04 3.75 8.62
CA SER A 112 11.89 3.11 9.62
C SER A 112 13.36 3.26 9.26
N ASP A 113 14.19 3.61 10.25
CA ASP A 113 15.64 3.70 10.10
C ASP A 113 16.38 2.49 10.66
N ASN A 114 15.67 1.36 10.86
CA ASN A 114 16.33 0.12 11.27
C ASN A 114 17.38 -0.29 10.23
N VAL A 115 18.64 -0.31 10.64
CA VAL A 115 19.81 -0.53 9.75
C VAL A 115 19.70 -1.85 9.00
N THR A 116 19.41 -2.95 9.70
CA THR A 116 19.34 -4.28 9.10
C THR A 116 18.30 -4.35 7.99
N SER A 117 17.08 -3.86 8.26
CA SER A 117 16.01 -3.87 7.27
C SER A 117 16.31 -2.91 6.12
N ASN A 118 16.93 -1.74 6.37
CA ASN A 118 17.31 -0.81 5.31
C ASN A 118 18.33 -1.41 4.34
N VAL A 119 19.32 -2.12 4.85
CA VAL A 119 20.31 -2.81 4.01
C VAL A 119 19.65 -3.93 3.20
N LEU A 120 18.88 -4.82 3.86
CA LEU A 120 18.27 -5.98 3.20
C LEU A 120 17.17 -5.61 2.19
N LEU A 121 16.45 -4.51 2.42
CA LEU A 121 15.33 -4.06 1.58
C LEU A 121 15.69 -2.85 0.70
N TYR A 122 16.97 -2.62 0.43
CA TYR A 122 17.42 -1.54 -0.47
C TYR A 122 16.80 -0.19 -0.12
N HIS A 123 16.80 0.18 1.17
CA HIS A 123 16.22 1.42 1.70
C HIS A 123 14.70 1.61 1.43
N LEU A 124 13.97 0.54 1.14
CA LEU A 124 12.52 0.61 0.94
C LEU A 124 11.80 1.31 2.11
N GLN A 125 12.33 1.17 3.33
CA GLN A 125 11.79 1.78 4.55
C GLN A 125 11.90 3.30 4.62
N ARG A 126 12.70 3.93 3.73
CA ARG A 126 12.73 5.38 3.50
C ARG A 126 11.65 5.78 2.50
N HIS A 127 10.47 5.23 2.71
CA HIS A 127 9.33 5.24 1.81
C HIS A 127 8.81 6.65 1.53
N SER A 128 8.88 7.53 2.52
CA SER A 128 8.44 8.91 2.36
C SER A 128 9.27 9.71 1.37
N ASP A 129 10.59 9.51 1.32
CA ASP A 129 11.43 10.17 0.31
C ASP A 129 11.21 9.56 -1.08
N HIS A 130 10.96 8.26 -1.16
CA HIS A 130 10.58 7.61 -2.41
C HIS A 130 9.29 8.22 -2.99
N HIS A 131 8.26 8.41 -2.18
CA HIS A 131 7.02 9.04 -2.64
C HIS A 131 7.14 10.53 -2.96
N ALA A 132 7.92 11.27 -2.19
CA ALA A 132 8.15 12.69 -2.45
C ALA A 132 9.04 12.92 -3.68
N ASN A 133 9.94 11.98 -3.98
CA ASN A 133 10.93 12.05 -5.05
C ASN A 133 11.05 10.71 -5.80
N PRO A 134 10.05 10.28 -6.58
CA PRO A 134 9.95 8.93 -7.14
C PRO A 134 11.05 8.57 -8.15
N THR A 135 11.77 9.55 -8.68
CA THR A 135 12.92 9.35 -9.59
C THR A 135 14.25 9.21 -8.86
N ARG A 136 14.26 9.38 -7.52
CA ARG A 136 15.47 9.23 -6.72
C ARG A 136 15.85 7.76 -6.61
N ARG A 137 17.14 7.47 -6.86
CA ARG A 137 17.66 6.10 -6.72
C ARG A 137 17.61 5.67 -5.25
N TYR A 138 17.39 4.38 -5.00
CA TYR A 138 17.25 3.84 -3.63
C TYR A 138 18.45 4.14 -2.73
N GLN A 139 19.66 4.15 -3.26
CA GLN A 139 20.89 4.46 -2.49
C GLN A 139 20.93 5.91 -1.97
N ALA A 140 20.21 6.81 -2.64
CA ALA A 140 20.17 8.24 -2.32
C ALA A 140 18.91 8.64 -1.52
N LEU A 141 18.08 7.68 -1.10
CA LEU A 141 16.91 7.95 -0.27
C LEU A 141 17.33 8.46 1.11
N ARG A 142 16.70 9.55 1.53
CA ARG A 142 17.05 10.29 2.73
C ARG A 142 16.13 9.94 3.89
N HIS A 143 16.67 10.04 5.08
CA HIS A 143 15.90 10.19 6.30
C HIS A 143 15.51 11.65 6.49
N PHE A 144 14.36 11.89 7.09
CA PHE A 144 13.90 13.21 7.52
C PHE A 144 13.55 13.16 8.99
N GLU A 145 13.93 14.18 9.74
CA GLU A 145 13.50 14.34 11.13
C GLU A 145 12.01 14.74 11.20
N GLY A 146 11.34 14.32 12.27
CA GLY A 146 9.95 14.71 12.53
C GLY A 146 8.89 14.06 11.63
N ILE A 147 9.24 13.03 10.87
CA ILE A 147 8.29 12.25 10.06
C ILE A 147 7.71 11.08 10.85
N PRO A 148 6.58 10.48 10.39
CA PRO A 148 6.03 9.30 11.04
C PRO A 148 7.00 8.12 11.01
N GLU A 149 7.33 7.58 12.19
CA GLU A 149 8.23 6.44 12.32
C GLU A 149 7.52 5.22 12.90
N MET A 150 7.82 4.05 12.31
CA MET A 150 7.37 2.76 12.81
C MET A 150 8.12 2.38 14.09
N PRO A 151 7.47 1.67 15.02
CA PRO A 151 8.13 1.26 16.28
C PRO A 151 9.28 0.26 16.09
N THR A 152 9.34 -0.41 14.93
CA THR A 152 10.36 -1.44 14.61
C THR A 152 10.56 -1.48 13.10
N GLY A 153 11.55 -2.29 12.65
CA GLY A 153 11.77 -2.53 11.21
C GLY A 153 10.63 -3.35 10.58
N TYR A 154 10.62 -3.39 9.26
CA TYR A 154 9.53 -3.98 8.45
C TYR A 154 9.17 -5.42 8.84
N ALA A 155 10.15 -6.28 9.14
CA ALA A 155 9.84 -7.65 9.53
C ALA A 155 8.92 -7.73 10.76
N GLY A 156 9.23 -6.95 11.81
CA GLY A 156 8.38 -6.85 13.00
C GLY A 156 7.02 -6.24 12.70
N MET A 157 6.96 -5.21 11.84
CA MET A 157 5.71 -4.56 11.45
C MET A 157 4.81 -5.47 10.60
N ILE A 158 5.39 -6.26 9.71
CA ILE A 158 4.65 -7.26 8.90
C ILE A 158 3.99 -8.29 9.83
N VAL A 159 4.75 -8.85 10.76
CA VAL A 159 4.20 -9.80 11.74
C VAL A 159 3.10 -9.14 12.57
N LEU A 160 3.33 -7.92 13.05
CA LEU A 160 2.35 -7.17 13.84
C LEU A 160 1.04 -6.92 13.09
N ALA A 161 1.11 -6.65 11.78
CA ALA A 161 -0.07 -6.37 10.94
C ALA A 161 -1.04 -7.55 10.85
N TYR A 162 -0.56 -8.79 11.00
CA TYR A 162 -1.40 -9.99 11.01
C TYR A 162 -2.23 -10.14 12.29
N PHE A 163 -1.93 -9.37 13.35
CA PHE A 163 -2.63 -9.39 14.64
C PHE A 163 -3.39 -8.07 14.89
N PRO A 164 -4.62 -7.90 14.35
CA PRO A 164 -5.32 -6.61 14.35
C PRO A 164 -5.54 -5.96 15.72
N PRO A 165 -5.81 -6.69 16.83
CA PRO A 165 -5.92 -6.06 18.13
C PRO A 165 -4.62 -5.42 18.62
N LEU A 166 -3.49 -6.11 18.41
CA LEU A 166 -2.17 -5.63 18.80
C LEU A 166 -1.71 -4.49 17.89
N TRP A 167 -1.93 -4.63 16.58
CA TRP A 167 -1.69 -3.57 15.61
C TRP A 167 -2.36 -2.27 16.02
N ARG A 168 -3.67 -2.29 16.27
CA ARG A 168 -4.44 -1.10 16.66
C ARG A 168 -3.96 -0.50 17.98
N ARG A 169 -3.64 -1.34 18.97
CA ARG A 169 -3.12 -0.87 20.26
C ARG A 169 -1.83 -0.05 20.11
N ILE A 170 -0.98 -0.42 19.15
CA ILE A 170 0.32 0.20 18.92
C ILE A 170 0.22 1.34 17.92
N MET A 171 -0.41 1.11 16.77
CA MET A 171 -0.38 2.05 15.66
C MET A 171 -1.44 3.15 15.75
N ASP A 172 -2.63 2.89 16.33
CA ASP A 172 -3.66 3.92 16.48
C ASP A 172 -3.14 5.08 17.32
N ARG A 173 -2.43 4.81 18.42
CA ARG A 173 -1.81 5.84 19.26
C ARG A 173 -0.78 6.67 18.48
N ARG A 174 0.01 6.03 17.62
CA ARG A 174 1.03 6.72 16.80
C ARG A 174 0.41 7.59 15.72
N VAL A 175 -0.66 7.11 15.10
CA VAL A 175 -1.44 7.91 14.14
C VAL A 175 -1.99 9.16 14.81
N LEU A 176 -2.61 9.03 15.99
CA LEU A 176 -3.15 10.18 16.73
C LEU A 176 -2.04 11.17 17.11
N ALA A 177 -0.95 10.67 17.70
CA ALA A 177 0.19 11.51 18.07
C ALA A 177 0.77 12.28 16.86
N HIS A 178 0.81 11.67 15.67
CA HIS A 178 1.28 12.34 14.45
C HIS A 178 0.41 13.53 14.05
N TYR A 179 -0.89 13.47 14.32
CA TYR A 179 -1.85 14.55 14.03
C TYR A 179 -2.18 15.43 15.24
N GLY A 180 -1.38 15.35 16.33
CA GLY A 180 -1.63 16.14 17.55
C GLY A 180 -2.98 15.84 18.19
N ASP A 181 -3.38 14.56 18.14
CA ASP A 181 -4.67 14.05 18.60
C ASP A 181 -5.91 14.56 17.83
N ASP A 182 -5.71 15.29 16.72
CA ASP A 182 -6.81 15.71 15.86
C ASP A 182 -7.28 14.55 14.95
N ILE A 183 -8.31 13.86 15.40
CA ILE A 183 -8.92 12.72 14.69
C ILE A 183 -9.54 13.12 13.34
N ALA A 184 -9.87 14.40 13.12
CA ALA A 184 -10.47 14.85 11.86
C ALA A 184 -9.50 14.77 10.68
N LEU A 185 -8.20 14.86 10.95
CA LEU A 185 -7.12 14.76 9.95
C LEU A 185 -6.78 13.32 9.57
N VAL A 186 -7.29 12.33 10.27
CA VAL A 186 -6.94 10.92 10.13
C VAL A 186 -7.76 10.25 9.02
N ASN A 187 -7.14 9.35 8.27
CA ASN A 187 -7.81 8.52 7.26
C ASN A 187 -8.64 7.40 7.92
N ILE A 188 -9.81 7.74 8.42
CA ILE A 188 -10.68 6.81 9.14
C ILE A 188 -11.40 5.87 8.15
N HIS A 189 -11.60 4.60 8.55
CA HIS A 189 -12.42 3.65 7.80
C HIS A 189 -13.89 4.15 7.76
N PRO A 190 -14.51 4.31 6.56
CA PRO A 190 -15.83 4.95 6.43
C PRO A 190 -16.91 4.33 7.33
N ALA A 191 -17.00 3.00 7.37
CA ALA A 191 -17.99 2.30 8.21
C ALA A 191 -17.76 2.46 9.73
N LYS A 192 -16.62 3.02 10.15
CA LYS A 192 -16.29 3.23 11.57
C LYS A 192 -16.20 4.72 11.91
N ARG A 193 -16.42 5.61 10.93
CA ARG A 193 -16.16 7.02 11.05
C ARG A 193 -16.94 7.65 12.20
N SER A 194 -18.26 7.48 12.25
CA SER A 194 -19.10 8.05 13.32
C SER A 194 -18.68 7.54 14.70
N ALA A 195 -18.53 6.24 14.86
CA ALA A 195 -18.13 5.64 16.14
C ALA A 195 -16.74 6.10 16.60
N VAL A 196 -15.79 6.28 15.67
CA VAL A 196 -14.46 6.77 15.99
C VAL A 196 -14.50 8.25 16.38
N LEU A 197 -15.19 9.10 15.61
CA LEU A 197 -15.33 10.53 15.92
C LEU A 197 -16.00 10.73 17.29
N THR A 198 -17.12 10.07 17.57
CA THR A 198 -17.78 10.14 18.87
C THR A 198 -16.87 9.72 20.02
N ARG A 199 -16.10 8.66 19.84
CA ARG A 199 -15.15 8.17 20.87
C ARG A 199 -14.04 9.19 21.18
N HIS A 200 -13.66 10.01 20.21
CA HIS A 200 -12.61 11.04 20.36
C HIS A 200 -13.17 12.44 20.55
N GLY A 201 -14.46 12.58 20.86
CA GLY A 201 -15.09 13.88 21.16
C GLY A 201 -15.19 14.84 19.97
N ALA A 202 -15.02 14.34 18.73
CA ALA A 202 -15.16 15.15 17.54
C ALA A 202 -16.60 15.08 16.99
N ALA A 203 -17.06 16.15 16.34
CA ALA A 203 -18.34 16.15 15.64
C ALA A 203 -18.32 15.12 14.49
N ALA A 204 -19.39 14.35 14.38
CA ALA A 204 -19.56 13.29 13.38
C ALA A 204 -19.92 13.83 11.98
#